data_c56876c8d101c1c68def8763f377704f
#
_entry.id   c56876c8d101c1c68def8763f377704f
#
_cell.length_a   1.000
_cell.length_b   1.000
_cell.length_c   1.000
_cell.angle_alpha   90.00
_cell.angle_beta   90.00
_cell.angle_gamma   90.00
#
_symmetry.space_group_name_H-M   'P 1'
#
loop_
_entity.id
_entity.type
_entity.pdbx_description
1 polymer ?
#
loop_
_entity_poly.entity_id
_entity_poly.type
_entity_poly.pdbx_seq_one_letter_code
_entity_poly.pdbx_strand_id
1 'polypeptide(L)'
;MTKSLLFRLLWFLPQPNSCAKFRVLTKVFHSPGDAAVYLKGNCRLSIDLKPALEEGKLNERILRDLETYRNRTMENALTDLLPRSMIPVVLRRLNIDPQLQANSLKKQDRRALVELLKGFSVEITGKRPVAEAIITSGGIKVSEINPKTMESKIVSGLFFAGEIIDCDAYTGGF
;
A
#
# COMPACT_ATOMS: atom_id res chain seq x y z
N MET A 1 16.42 20.21 -4.87
CA MET A 1 15.51 19.54 -5.84
C MET A 1 15.18 18.17 -5.27
N THR A 2 14.01 18.04 -4.67
CA THR A 2 13.56 16.86 -3.95
C THR A 2 13.00 15.87 -4.98
N LYS A 3 13.67 14.77 -5.17
CA LYS A 3 13.23 13.66 -6.03
C LYS A 3 12.33 12.75 -5.20
N SER A 4 11.11 12.53 -5.64
CA SER A 4 10.09 11.74 -4.94
C SER A 4 9.81 10.42 -5.67
N LEU A 5 9.81 9.28 -4.99
CA LEU A 5 9.62 7.93 -5.52
C LEU A 5 8.29 7.31 -5.05
N LEU A 6 7.49 6.81 -5.97
CA LEU A 6 6.20 6.17 -5.69
C LEU A 6 6.37 4.65 -5.56
N PHE A 7 6.37 4.12 -4.35
CA PHE A 7 6.17 2.69 -4.15
C PHE A 7 4.67 2.39 -4.20
N ARG A 8 4.20 1.77 -5.27
CA ARG A 8 2.89 1.14 -5.32
C ARG A 8 3.04 -0.28 -4.80
N LEU A 9 2.74 -0.51 -3.54
CA LEU A 9 2.47 -1.86 -3.05
C LEU A 9 1.10 -2.27 -3.59
N LEU A 10 1.07 -2.91 -4.75
CA LEU A 10 -0.11 -3.61 -5.26
C LEU A 10 -0.23 -4.93 -4.49
N TRP A 11 -1.04 -4.95 -3.46
CA TRP A 11 -1.53 -6.20 -2.91
C TRP A 11 -2.75 -6.61 -3.72
N PHE A 12 -2.55 -7.57 -4.60
CA PHE A 12 -3.60 -8.20 -5.39
C PHE A 12 -4.41 -9.11 -4.45
N LEU A 13 -5.61 -8.69 -4.05
CA LEU A 13 -6.67 -9.60 -3.68
C LEU A 13 -7.60 -9.70 -4.88
N PRO A 14 -7.85 -10.92 -5.42
CA PRO A 14 -8.78 -11.10 -6.52
C PRO A 14 -10.21 -10.95 -5.98
N GLN A 15 -10.83 -9.81 -6.22
CA GLN A 15 -12.27 -9.64 -6.12
C GLN A 15 -12.74 -8.75 -7.27
N PRO A 16 -13.69 -9.21 -8.10
CA PRO A 16 -13.98 -8.57 -9.37
C PRO A 16 -14.80 -7.29 -9.32
N ASN A 17 -15.12 -6.67 -8.18
CA ASN A 17 -16.01 -5.52 -8.15
C ASN A 17 -15.77 -4.46 -7.05
N SER A 18 -14.57 -4.31 -6.51
CA SER A 18 -14.28 -3.16 -5.64
C SER A 18 -12.95 -2.50 -5.98
N CYS A 19 -13.03 -1.38 -6.68
CA CYS A 19 -11.90 -0.48 -6.93
C CYS A 19 -11.55 0.24 -5.61
N ALA A 20 -10.85 -0.44 -4.70
CA ALA A 20 -10.25 0.20 -3.54
C ALA A 20 -9.01 0.97 -4.03
N LYS A 21 -9.17 2.25 -4.32
CA LYS A 21 -8.05 3.16 -4.56
C LYS A 21 -7.34 3.39 -3.22
N PHE A 22 -6.28 2.65 -2.98
CA PHE A 22 -5.39 2.91 -1.86
C PHE A 22 -4.57 4.16 -2.17
N ARG A 23 -4.80 5.23 -1.42
CA ARG A 23 -3.88 6.38 -1.41
C ARG A 23 -2.76 6.04 -0.44
N VAL A 24 -1.68 5.48 -0.95
CA VAL A 24 -0.47 5.27 -0.16
C VAL A 24 0.27 6.60 -0.14
N LEU A 25 0.31 7.27 1.00
CA LEU A 25 1.21 8.39 1.24
C LEU A 25 2.62 7.81 1.44
N THR A 26 3.29 7.50 0.35
CA THR A 26 4.65 6.98 0.36
C THR A 26 5.63 8.09 0.06
N LYS A 27 6.75 8.11 0.79
CA LYS A 27 7.97 8.67 0.24
C LYS A 27 8.28 7.90 -1.03
N VAL A 28 8.40 8.61 -2.12
CA VAL A 28 8.65 8.06 -3.44
C VAL A 28 10.17 7.92 -3.58
N PHE A 29 10.68 6.74 -3.86
CA PHE A 29 12.09 6.44 -4.09
C PHE A 29 12.32 6.32 -5.60
N HIS A 30 13.44 6.83 -6.13
CA HIS A 30 13.72 6.87 -7.57
C HIS A 30 14.47 5.64 -8.07
N SER A 31 14.99 4.83 -7.15
CA SER A 31 15.64 3.57 -7.50
C SER A 31 15.60 2.59 -6.32
N PRO A 32 15.73 1.28 -6.57
CA PRO A 32 15.89 0.27 -5.52
C PRO A 32 17.14 0.50 -4.66
N GLY A 33 18.17 1.14 -5.20
CA GLY A 33 19.33 1.57 -4.47
C GLY A 33 18.98 2.62 -3.41
N ASP A 34 18.15 3.60 -3.75
CA ASP A 34 17.67 4.62 -2.82
C ASP A 34 16.82 3.98 -1.71
N ALA A 35 15.94 3.04 -2.07
CA ALA A 35 15.17 2.26 -1.10
C ALA A 35 16.07 1.45 -0.15
N ALA A 36 17.19 0.93 -0.66
CA ALA A 36 18.16 0.18 0.13
C ALA A 36 18.86 1.04 1.19
N VAL A 37 19.15 2.29 0.89
CA VAL A 37 19.75 3.25 1.81
C VAL A 37 18.77 3.68 2.89
N TYR A 38 17.49 3.90 2.52
CA TYR A 38 16.45 4.31 3.47
C TYR A 38 16.00 3.18 4.41
N LEU A 39 16.05 1.91 3.98
CA LEU A 39 15.71 0.75 4.81
C LEU A 39 16.81 0.38 5.84
N LYS A 40 17.89 1.15 5.93
CA LYS A 40 18.88 1.03 7.03
C LYS A 40 18.39 1.59 8.36
N GLY A 41 17.19 2.22 8.38
CA GLY A 41 16.53 2.73 9.58
C GLY A 41 15.13 2.15 9.74
N ASN A 42 14.49 2.43 10.88
CA ASN A 42 13.08 2.09 11.13
C ASN A 42 12.18 2.82 10.13
N CYS A 43 11.71 2.11 9.12
CA CYS A 43 10.83 2.65 8.11
C CYS A 43 9.38 2.30 8.48
N ARG A 44 8.51 3.30 8.55
CA ARG A 44 7.08 3.12 8.82
C ARG A 44 6.28 3.46 7.57
N LEU A 45 5.45 2.52 7.14
CA LEU A 45 4.48 2.72 6.07
C LEU A 45 3.13 3.10 6.68
N SER A 46 2.53 4.20 6.22
CA SER A 46 1.17 4.60 6.61
C SER A 46 0.24 4.44 5.42
N ILE A 47 -0.87 3.73 5.62
CA ILE A 47 -1.84 3.39 4.59
C ILE A 47 -3.18 4.02 4.94
N ASP A 48 -3.75 4.82 4.04
CA ASP A 48 -5.13 5.27 4.13
C ASP A 48 -6.05 4.16 3.60
N LEU A 49 -6.77 3.49 4.50
CA LEU A 49 -7.68 2.39 4.14
C LEU A 49 -9.01 2.89 3.53
N LYS A 50 -9.30 4.19 3.62
CA LYS A 50 -10.52 4.82 3.10
C LYS A 50 -10.21 6.11 2.33
N PRO A 51 -9.41 6.05 1.25
CA PRO A 51 -8.92 7.24 0.56
C PRO A 51 -10.01 8.05 -0.15
N ALA A 52 -11.16 7.44 -0.42
CA ALA A 52 -12.30 8.11 -1.05
C ALA A 52 -13.12 8.96 -0.05
N LEU A 53 -12.92 8.78 1.25
CA LEU A 53 -13.66 9.48 2.30
C LEU A 53 -12.70 10.37 3.09
N GLU A 54 -13.03 11.64 3.22
CA GLU A 54 -12.41 12.53 4.18
C GLU A 54 -12.76 12.11 5.61
N GLU A 55 -11.96 12.51 6.58
CA GLU A 55 -12.08 12.11 7.99
C GLU A 55 -13.48 12.37 8.57
N GLY A 56 -14.03 13.56 8.32
CA GLY A 56 -15.38 13.94 8.74
C GLY A 56 -16.45 13.01 8.16
N LYS A 57 -16.41 12.78 6.84
CA LYS A 57 -17.35 11.90 6.15
C LYS A 57 -17.19 10.44 6.57
N LEU A 58 -15.96 10.01 6.87
CA LEU A 58 -15.71 8.67 7.40
C LEU A 58 -16.33 8.51 8.81
N ASN A 59 -16.18 9.51 9.66
CA ASN A 59 -16.80 9.50 11.00
C ASN A 59 -18.35 9.44 10.91
N GLU A 60 -18.96 10.22 10.03
CA GLU A 60 -20.42 10.18 9.78
C GLU A 60 -20.86 8.80 9.26
N ARG A 61 -20.10 8.20 8.34
CA ARG A 61 -20.35 6.85 7.83
C ARG A 61 -20.30 5.82 8.95
N ILE A 62 -19.28 5.87 9.82
CA ILE A 62 -19.14 4.94 10.94
C ILE A 62 -20.31 5.12 11.92
N LEU A 63 -20.72 6.35 12.23
CA LEU A 63 -21.88 6.60 13.07
C LEU A 63 -23.15 5.97 12.54
N ARG A 64 -23.41 6.16 11.25
CA ARG A 64 -24.58 5.57 10.59
C ARG A 64 -24.54 4.05 10.60
N ASP A 65 -23.40 3.45 10.31
CA ASP A 65 -23.23 2.00 10.27
C ASP A 65 -23.40 1.40 11.70
N LEU A 66 -22.86 2.04 12.74
CA LEU A 66 -23.04 1.64 14.13
C LEU A 66 -24.51 1.74 14.58
N GLU A 67 -25.27 2.76 14.14
CA GLU A 67 -26.67 2.87 14.45
C GLU A 67 -27.50 1.81 13.69
N THR A 68 -27.19 1.57 12.43
CA THR A 68 -27.85 0.53 11.63
C THR A 68 -27.66 -0.86 12.24
N TYR A 69 -26.46 -1.13 12.75
CA TYR A 69 -26.07 -2.43 13.31
C TYR A 69 -25.98 -2.42 14.84
N ARG A 70 -26.70 -1.55 15.52
CA ARG A 70 -26.60 -1.27 16.94
C ARG A 70 -26.63 -2.50 17.86
N ASN A 71 -27.35 -3.55 17.47
CA ASN A 71 -27.51 -4.79 18.24
C ASN A 71 -26.54 -5.90 17.78
N ARG A 72 -25.66 -5.64 16.79
CA ARG A 72 -24.64 -6.57 16.35
C ARG A 72 -23.34 -6.37 17.12
N THR A 73 -22.53 -7.40 17.16
CA THR A 73 -21.16 -7.30 17.67
C THR A 73 -20.28 -6.45 16.74
N MET A 74 -19.24 -5.81 17.27
CA MET A 74 -18.31 -4.99 16.49
C MET A 74 -17.71 -5.75 15.31
N GLU A 75 -17.41 -7.04 15.48
CA GLU A 75 -16.93 -7.89 14.40
C GLU A 75 -17.91 -7.93 13.21
N ASN A 76 -19.19 -7.99 13.49
CA ASN A 76 -20.25 -8.05 12.48
C ASN A 76 -20.71 -6.66 11.98
N ALA A 77 -20.61 -5.65 12.81
CA ALA A 77 -21.02 -4.28 12.47
C ALA A 77 -20.05 -3.61 11.46
N LEU A 78 -18.77 -4.03 11.44
CA LEU A 78 -17.75 -3.47 10.55
C LEU A 78 -17.66 -4.14 9.18
N THR A 79 -18.48 -5.14 8.88
CA THR A 79 -18.40 -5.92 7.63
C THR A 79 -18.67 -5.11 6.37
N ASP A 80 -19.48 -4.05 6.45
CA ASP A 80 -19.75 -3.15 5.33
C ASP A 80 -18.67 -2.06 5.17
N LEU A 81 -17.88 -1.88 6.21
CA LEU A 81 -16.79 -0.90 6.23
C LEU A 81 -15.45 -1.51 5.84
N LEU A 82 -15.15 -2.74 6.26
CA LEU A 82 -13.85 -3.39 6.10
C LEU A 82 -13.98 -4.82 5.55
N PRO A 83 -12.98 -5.29 4.81
CA PRO A 83 -12.86 -6.71 4.51
C PRO A 83 -12.81 -7.55 5.80
N ARG A 84 -13.49 -8.70 5.81
CA ARG A 84 -13.58 -9.57 7.00
C ARG A 84 -12.23 -9.90 7.62
N SER A 85 -11.20 -10.11 6.81
CA SER A 85 -9.83 -10.40 7.29
C SER A 85 -9.15 -9.22 8.02
N MET A 86 -9.60 -7.98 7.75
CA MET A 86 -9.04 -6.77 8.39
C MET A 86 -9.71 -6.45 9.72
N ILE A 87 -10.96 -6.86 9.92
CA ILE A 87 -11.74 -6.53 11.12
C ILE A 87 -11.02 -6.96 12.41
N PRO A 88 -10.58 -8.21 12.58
CA PRO A 88 -9.89 -8.63 13.81
C PRO A 88 -8.56 -7.90 14.01
N VAL A 89 -7.88 -7.51 12.94
CA VAL A 89 -6.63 -6.72 13.04
C VAL A 89 -6.89 -5.33 13.57
N VAL A 90 -7.92 -4.66 13.05
CA VAL A 90 -8.32 -3.31 13.46
C VAL A 90 -8.81 -3.30 14.91
N LEU A 91 -9.71 -4.22 15.28
CA LEU A 91 -10.24 -4.32 16.64
C LEU A 91 -9.13 -4.59 17.66
N ARG A 92 -8.21 -5.50 17.37
CA ARG A 92 -7.04 -5.80 18.22
C ARG A 92 -6.14 -4.58 18.41
N ARG A 93 -5.87 -3.81 17.35
CA ARG A 93 -5.04 -2.60 17.44
C ARG A 93 -5.66 -1.51 18.31
N LEU A 94 -6.98 -1.44 18.33
CA LEU A 94 -7.74 -0.49 19.14
C LEU A 94 -8.08 -1.02 20.54
N ASN A 95 -7.71 -2.27 20.82
CA ASN A 95 -8.08 -2.96 22.06
C ASN A 95 -9.61 -2.96 22.31
N ILE A 96 -10.38 -3.14 21.21
CA ILE A 96 -11.84 -3.24 21.24
C ILE A 96 -12.21 -4.72 21.25
N ASP A 97 -13.07 -5.12 22.18
CA ASP A 97 -13.61 -6.49 22.21
C ASP A 97 -14.45 -6.73 20.94
N PRO A 98 -14.13 -7.77 20.13
CA PRO A 98 -14.93 -8.16 18.97
C PRO A 98 -16.40 -8.43 19.28
N GLN A 99 -16.70 -8.90 20.50
CA GLN A 99 -18.04 -9.24 20.96
C GLN A 99 -18.80 -8.03 21.57
N LEU A 100 -18.13 -6.89 21.72
CA LEU A 100 -18.79 -5.66 22.15
C LEU A 100 -19.93 -5.31 21.19
N GLN A 101 -21.11 -4.95 21.70
CA GLN A 101 -22.20 -4.46 20.88
C GLN A 101 -21.88 -3.09 20.28
N ALA A 102 -22.27 -2.85 19.04
CA ALA A 102 -21.97 -1.63 18.30
C ALA A 102 -22.48 -0.37 19.00
N ASN A 103 -23.66 -0.44 19.66
CA ASN A 103 -24.24 0.65 20.44
C ASN A 103 -23.43 1.02 21.72
N SER A 104 -22.56 0.11 22.16
CA SER A 104 -21.74 0.32 23.35
C SER A 104 -20.37 0.93 23.05
N LEU A 105 -20.05 1.18 21.76
CA LEU A 105 -18.78 1.76 21.37
C LEU A 105 -18.69 3.23 21.83
N LYS A 106 -17.67 3.53 22.62
CA LYS A 106 -17.44 4.87 23.13
C LYS A 106 -17.01 5.84 22.03
N LYS A 107 -17.34 7.13 22.22
CA LYS A 107 -16.96 8.21 21.29
C LYS A 107 -15.43 8.26 21.06
N GLN A 108 -14.64 7.98 22.08
CA GLN A 108 -13.18 7.95 21.99
C GLN A 108 -12.70 6.83 21.07
N ASP A 109 -13.23 5.61 21.26
CA ASP A 109 -12.86 4.43 20.45
C ASP A 109 -13.26 4.61 18.99
N ARG A 110 -14.43 5.24 18.74
CA ARG A 110 -14.86 5.60 17.39
C ARG A 110 -13.89 6.58 16.72
N ARG A 111 -13.41 7.61 17.44
CA ARG A 111 -12.41 8.54 16.92
C ARG A 111 -11.11 7.83 16.61
N ALA A 112 -10.62 6.98 17.51
CA ALA A 112 -9.44 6.17 17.30
C ALA A 112 -9.60 5.22 16.09
N LEU A 113 -10.81 4.70 15.84
CA LEU A 113 -11.12 3.90 14.66
C LEU A 113 -10.97 4.74 13.38
N VAL A 114 -11.49 5.96 13.35
CA VAL A 114 -11.34 6.87 12.20
C VAL A 114 -9.86 7.16 11.92
N GLU A 115 -9.11 7.55 12.95
CA GLU A 115 -7.67 7.85 12.87
C GLU A 115 -6.88 6.63 12.37
N LEU A 116 -7.16 5.45 12.91
CA LEU A 116 -6.50 4.22 12.47
C LEU A 116 -6.81 3.89 11.00
N LEU A 117 -8.03 4.08 10.55
CA LEU A 117 -8.42 3.82 9.16
C LEU A 117 -7.80 4.82 8.19
N LYS A 118 -7.56 6.06 8.60
CA LYS A 118 -6.89 7.09 7.80
C LYS A 118 -5.36 6.97 7.82
N GLY A 119 -4.81 6.34 8.86
CA GLY A 119 -3.37 6.22 9.04
C GLY A 119 -2.94 4.84 9.53
N PHE A 120 -3.40 3.75 8.88
CA PHE A 120 -3.01 2.39 9.24
C PHE A 120 -1.52 2.18 9.01
N SER A 121 -0.74 2.16 10.08
CA SER A 121 0.71 2.09 10.00
C SER A 121 1.23 0.67 10.20
N VAL A 122 2.25 0.32 9.42
CA VAL A 122 3.04 -0.92 9.57
C VAL A 122 4.52 -0.58 9.56
N GLU A 123 5.30 -1.27 10.36
CA GLU A 123 6.74 -1.14 10.38
C GLU A 123 7.35 -2.08 9.35
N ILE A 124 8.31 -1.57 8.57
CA ILE A 124 9.08 -2.36 7.63
C ILE A 124 10.35 -2.80 8.35
N THR A 125 10.44 -4.09 8.64
CA THR A 125 11.55 -4.68 9.40
C THR A 125 12.72 -5.12 8.53
N GLY A 126 12.51 -5.24 7.21
CA GLY A 126 13.57 -5.66 6.29
C GLY A 126 13.07 -5.90 4.88
N LYS A 127 13.96 -6.42 4.05
CA LYS A 127 13.70 -6.83 2.67
C LYS A 127 13.46 -8.34 2.60
N ARG A 128 12.67 -8.77 1.64
CA ARG A 128 12.57 -10.19 1.28
C ARG A 128 13.83 -10.65 0.55
N PRO A 129 14.12 -11.97 0.54
CA PRO A 129 15.24 -12.53 -0.21
C PRO A 129 15.21 -12.12 -1.70
N VAL A 130 16.38 -11.91 -2.30
CA VAL A 130 16.51 -11.53 -3.71
C VAL A 130 15.86 -12.57 -4.65
N ALA A 131 15.86 -13.85 -4.26
CA ALA A 131 15.21 -14.92 -5.00
C ALA A 131 13.68 -14.74 -5.16
N GLU A 132 13.06 -13.90 -4.34
CA GLU A 132 11.63 -13.56 -4.41
C GLU A 132 11.37 -12.25 -5.18
N ALA A 133 12.41 -11.63 -5.74
CA ALA A 133 12.28 -10.40 -6.51
C ALA A 133 11.51 -10.70 -7.81
N ILE A 134 10.43 -9.93 -8.05
CA ILE A 134 9.60 -10.06 -9.24
C ILE A 134 10.26 -9.35 -10.43
N ILE A 135 11.03 -8.30 -10.17
CA ILE A 135 11.80 -7.55 -11.16
C ILE A 135 13.21 -7.29 -10.63
N THR A 136 14.16 -7.22 -11.55
CA THR A 136 15.49 -6.70 -11.29
C THR A 136 15.51 -5.20 -11.54
N SER A 137 16.35 -4.47 -10.81
CA SER A 137 16.59 -3.05 -11.05
C SER A 137 18.07 -2.83 -11.30
N GLY A 138 18.35 -1.90 -12.21
CA GLY A 138 19.66 -1.70 -12.77
C GLY A 138 19.86 -2.51 -14.05
N GLY A 139 20.97 -2.31 -14.69
CA GLY A 139 21.30 -2.95 -15.97
C GLY A 139 22.12 -2.03 -16.85
N ILE A 140 22.01 -2.19 -18.15
CA ILE A 140 22.70 -1.37 -19.14
C ILE A 140 21.97 -0.04 -19.25
N LYS A 141 22.71 1.05 -19.04
CA LYS A 141 22.16 2.40 -19.08
C LYS A 141 21.51 2.71 -20.43
N VAL A 142 20.29 3.17 -20.41
CA VAL A 142 19.53 3.57 -21.62
C VAL A 142 20.31 4.58 -22.47
N SER A 143 21.09 5.46 -21.83
CA SER A 143 21.94 6.44 -22.54
C SER A 143 23.03 5.81 -23.41
N GLU A 144 23.44 4.56 -23.11
CA GLU A 144 24.47 3.81 -23.82
C GLU A 144 23.90 2.96 -24.96
N ILE A 145 22.59 2.98 -25.16
CA ILE A 145 21.87 2.21 -26.21
C ILE A 145 21.33 3.16 -27.25
N ASN A 146 21.40 2.77 -28.51
CA ASN A 146 20.72 3.46 -29.59
C ASN A 146 19.23 3.06 -29.58
N PRO A 147 18.28 3.98 -29.34
CA PRO A 147 16.87 3.65 -29.18
C PRO A 147 16.19 3.17 -30.47
N LYS A 148 16.80 3.39 -31.65
CA LYS A 148 16.25 2.95 -32.95
C LYS A 148 16.69 1.55 -33.32
N THR A 149 17.94 1.20 -33.03
CA THR A 149 18.54 -0.09 -33.42
C THR A 149 18.68 -1.05 -32.25
N MET A 150 18.59 -0.56 -31.01
CA MET A 150 18.89 -1.27 -29.78
C MET A 150 20.36 -1.70 -29.68
N GLU A 151 21.24 -1.13 -30.50
CA GLU A 151 22.67 -1.38 -30.50
C GLU A 151 23.39 -0.56 -29.43
N SER A 152 24.44 -1.13 -28.88
CA SER A 152 25.37 -0.40 -27.98
C SER A 152 26.02 0.75 -28.72
N LYS A 153 26.07 1.91 -28.08
CA LYS A 153 26.86 3.06 -28.57
C LYS A 153 28.36 2.92 -28.26
N ILE A 154 28.73 1.96 -27.40
CA ILE A 154 30.10 1.73 -26.94
C ILE A 154 30.76 0.60 -27.71
N VAL A 155 30.01 -0.48 -28.00
CA VAL A 155 30.51 -1.68 -28.67
C VAL A 155 29.66 -1.92 -29.90
N SER A 156 30.27 -1.75 -31.09
CA SER A 156 29.59 -2.01 -32.37
C SER A 156 29.22 -3.49 -32.52
N GLY A 157 28.04 -3.77 -33.07
CA GLY A 157 27.52 -5.12 -33.28
C GLY A 157 26.92 -5.79 -32.03
N LEU A 158 26.90 -5.11 -30.86
CA LEU A 158 26.29 -5.62 -29.65
C LEU A 158 24.89 -5.01 -29.49
N PHE A 159 23.86 -5.84 -29.41
CA PHE A 159 22.46 -5.44 -29.29
C PHE A 159 21.87 -5.92 -27.97
N PHE A 160 20.94 -5.14 -27.42
CA PHE A 160 20.29 -5.41 -26.13
C PHE A 160 18.78 -5.50 -26.29
N ALA A 161 18.15 -6.44 -25.55
CA ALA A 161 16.70 -6.55 -25.48
C ALA A 161 16.26 -7.12 -24.11
N GLY A 162 15.06 -6.73 -23.66
CA GLY A 162 14.45 -7.24 -22.42
C GLY A 162 14.98 -6.57 -21.17
N GLU A 163 14.86 -7.26 -20.04
CA GLU A 163 15.09 -6.75 -18.69
C GLU A 163 16.57 -6.46 -18.34
N ILE A 164 17.49 -6.74 -19.25
CA ILE A 164 18.90 -6.36 -19.09
C ILE A 164 19.12 -4.85 -19.23
N ILE A 165 18.16 -4.15 -19.81
CA ILE A 165 18.17 -2.70 -19.99
C ILE A 165 17.68 -2.07 -18.68
N ASP A 166 18.38 -1.03 -18.21
CA ASP A 166 18.01 -0.27 -17.00
C ASP A 166 16.76 0.57 -17.27
N CYS A 167 15.62 -0.11 -17.35
CA CYS A 167 14.30 0.46 -17.49
C CYS A 167 13.40 -0.03 -16.38
N ASP A 168 12.96 0.86 -15.50
CA ASP A 168 11.96 0.55 -14.50
C ASP A 168 10.58 0.50 -15.16
N ALA A 169 9.97 -0.69 -15.20
CA ALA A 169 8.61 -0.90 -15.68
C ALA A 169 7.68 -1.34 -14.55
N TYR A 170 6.37 -1.11 -14.74
CA TYR A 170 5.38 -1.67 -13.82
C TYR A 170 5.30 -3.19 -14.00
N THR A 171 5.25 -3.92 -12.89
CA THR A 171 4.99 -5.35 -12.91
C THR A 171 3.54 -5.65 -13.22
N GLY A 172 3.29 -6.58 -14.12
CA GLY A 172 1.98 -7.02 -14.56
C GLY A 172 1.87 -6.93 -16.08
N GLY A 173 1.27 -7.95 -16.70
CA GLY A 173 1.01 -7.95 -18.14
C GLY A 173 0.09 -6.78 -18.53
N PHE A 174 0.35 -6.24 -19.70
CA PHE A 174 -0.55 -5.28 -20.37
C PHE A 174 -1.65 -6.04 -21.09
#